data_69ba4026d60ba72b91f3f99998b1308f
#
_entry.id   69ba4026d60ba72b91f3f99998b1308f
#
_cell.length_a   1.000
_cell.length_b   1.000
_cell.length_c   1.000
_cell.angle_alpha   90.00
_cell.angle_beta   90.00
_cell.angle_gamma   90.00
#
_symmetry.space_group_name_H-M   'P 1'
#
loop_
_entity.id
_entity.type
_entity.pdbx_description
1 polymer ?
#
loop_
_entity_poly.entity_id
_entity_poly.type
_entity_poly.pdbx_seq_one_letter_code
_entity_poly.pdbx_strand_id
1 'polypeptide(L)'
;QHPLKGMHIIVDAGNGNGGFFEKILSALGADTKGSQFLDPDGRFPNHIPNPEDREAMASVCKAVEESDADLGVIFDTDVDRSAIIGRKGEPINRNSLIALISSVILDEHPGSTIVTDSVTSDGLAEYISEKGGRHHRFRRGYKNVINEGIRLNEAGEECWLAIETSGHAALRENHFLDDGAYLAAKLIVFAAKLYKEGKQVHEVIASLKQPKESKEIRIKLTDPDFKAQGAKALEDMKAKAEGVEGWTIVEPNYEGLR
;
A
#
# COMPACT_ATOMS: atom_id res chain seq x y z
N GLN A 1 -19.69 -14.48 17.98
CA GLN A 1 -18.46 -13.88 18.54
C GLN A 1 -18.25 -12.50 17.91
N HIS A 2 -17.79 -11.55 18.72
CA HIS A 2 -17.51 -10.17 18.26
C HIS A 2 -16.01 -9.89 18.43
N PRO A 3 -15.16 -10.34 17.48
CA PRO A 3 -13.71 -10.27 17.61
C PRO A 3 -13.17 -8.84 17.66
N LEU A 4 -13.91 -7.86 17.14
CA LEU A 4 -13.56 -6.44 17.09
C LEU A 4 -14.23 -5.61 18.21
N LYS A 5 -14.86 -6.26 19.19
CA LYS A 5 -15.52 -5.56 20.29
C LYS A 5 -14.54 -4.66 21.04
N GLY A 6 -14.91 -3.40 21.18
CA GLY A 6 -14.12 -2.36 21.84
C GLY A 6 -13.22 -1.54 20.89
N MET A 7 -13.05 -1.98 19.65
CA MET A 7 -12.34 -1.18 18.63
C MET A 7 -13.29 -0.22 17.93
N HIS A 8 -12.84 0.98 17.68
CA HIS A 8 -13.49 2.00 16.85
C HIS A 8 -12.76 2.12 15.52
N ILE A 9 -13.45 1.78 14.42
CA ILE A 9 -12.85 1.71 13.09
C ILE A 9 -13.66 2.54 12.09
N ILE A 10 -13.06 3.52 11.48
CA ILE A 10 -13.66 4.38 10.44
C ILE A 10 -13.46 3.73 9.06
N VAL A 11 -14.51 3.70 8.26
CA VAL A 11 -14.46 3.32 6.84
C VAL A 11 -14.78 4.55 5.99
N ASP A 12 -13.91 4.86 5.04
CA ASP A 12 -14.15 5.82 3.97
C ASP A 12 -14.25 5.09 2.64
N ALA A 13 -15.45 5.05 2.07
CA ALA A 13 -15.69 4.42 0.77
C ALA A 13 -15.65 5.41 -0.39
N GLY A 14 -15.48 6.72 -0.14
CA GLY A 14 -15.42 7.75 -1.18
C GLY A 14 -16.59 7.74 -2.16
N ASN A 15 -17.76 7.23 -1.75
CA ASN A 15 -18.90 6.94 -2.63
C ASN A 15 -18.59 5.88 -3.72
N GLY A 16 -17.57 5.07 -3.54
CA GLY A 16 -17.31 3.86 -4.31
C GLY A 16 -18.05 2.65 -3.75
N ASN A 17 -17.59 1.47 -4.09
CA ASN A 17 -18.23 0.20 -3.67
C ASN A 17 -17.84 -0.25 -2.25
N GLY A 18 -16.90 0.41 -1.56
CA GLY A 18 -16.34 -0.01 -0.28
C GLY A 18 -17.27 0.07 0.94
N GLY A 19 -18.47 0.67 0.81
CA GLY A 19 -19.40 0.85 1.92
C GLY A 19 -19.89 -0.46 2.58
N PHE A 20 -19.84 -1.59 1.88
CA PHE A 20 -20.19 -2.90 2.44
C PHE A 20 -19.26 -3.29 3.60
N PHE A 21 -18.02 -2.81 3.58
CA PHE A 21 -17.01 -3.19 4.54
C PHE A 21 -17.34 -2.68 5.95
N GLU A 22 -17.95 -1.49 6.05
CA GLU A 22 -18.49 -0.95 7.31
C GLU A 22 -19.47 -1.94 7.96
N LYS A 23 -20.40 -2.50 7.18
CA LYS A 23 -21.39 -3.46 7.66
C LYS A 23 -20.75 -4.75 8.21
N ILE A 24 -19.66 -5.19 7.56
CA ILE A 24 -18.89 -6.36 8.02
C ILE A 24 -18.23 -6.05 9.38
N LEU A 25 -17.57 -4.90 9.50
CA LEU A 25 -16.90 -4.51 10.76
C LEU A 25 -17.88 -4.34 11.90
N SER A 26 -19.01 -3.69 11.65
CA SER A 26 -20.09 -3.53 12.62
C SER A 26 -20.65 -4.90 13.06
N ALA A 27 -20.90 -5.84 12.13
CA ALA A 27 -21.34 -7.19 12.45
C ALA A 27 -20.30 -7.98 13.27
N LEU A 28 -19.01 -7.69 13.12
CA LEU A 28 -17.93 -8.26 13.91
C LEU A 28 -17.72 -7.56 15.26
N GLY A 29 -18.51 -6.52 15.56
CA GLY A 29 -18.56 -5.86 16.85
C GLY A 29 -17.72 -4.60 17.00
N ALA A 30 -17.16 -4.06 15.91
CA ALA A 30 -16.51 -2.76 15.93
C ALA A 30 -17.55 -1.64 16.08
N ASP A 31 -17.16 -0.55 16.74
CA ASP A 31 -17.83 0.74 16.58
C ASP A 31 -17.38 1.34 15.25
N THR A 32 -18.33 1.68 14.38
CA THR A 32 -18.04 2.24 13.05
C THR A 32 -18.60 3.66 12.88
N LYS A 33 -19.01 4.29 14.00
CA LYS A 33 -19.57 5.64 14.01
C LYS A 33 -18.53 6.63 13.48
N GLY A 34 -18.94 7.46 12.52
CA GLY A 34 -18.06 8.42 11.85
C GLY A 34 -17.52 7.90 10.51
N SER A 35 -17.80 6.65 10.14
CA SER A 35 -17.57 6.18 8.77
C SER A 35 -18.32 7.04 7.76
N GLN A 36 -17.72 7.28 6.58
CA GLN A 36 -18.17 8.32 5.68
C GLN A 36 -18.27 7.85 4.23
N PHE A 37 -19.13 8.53 3.48
CA PHE A 37 -19.31 8.36 2.03
C PHE A 37 -19.58 6.90 1.60
N LEU A 38 -20.38 6.19 2.41
CA LEU A 38 -20.60 4.74 2.29
C LEU A 38 -21.53 4.34 1.15
N ASP A 39 -22.42 5.24 0.73
CA ASP A 39 -23.37 4.95 -0.34
C ASP A 39 -22.75 5.22 -1.71
N PRO A 40 -22.80 4.26 -2.66
CA PRO A 40 -22.24 4.44 -3.99
C PRO A 40 -22.90 5.59 -4.76
N ASP A 41 -22.08 6.51 -5.28
CA ASP A 41 -22.51 7.58 -6.19
C ASP A 41 -21.43 7.82 -7.25
N GLY A 42 -21.66 7.41 -8.49
CA GLY A 42 -20.71 7.54 -9.58
C GLY A 42 -20.29 8.97 -9.95
N ARG A 43 -20.87 9.99 -9.31
CA ARG A 43 -20.43 11.39 -9.43
C ARG A 43 -19.32 11.75 -8.45
N PHE A 44 -19.08 10.91 -7.44
CA PHE A 44 -18.09 11.11 -6.36
C PHE A 44 -18.12 12.52 -5.75
N PRO A 45 -19.25 12.93 -5.14
CA PRO A 45 -19.50 14.33 -4.77
C PRO A 45 -18.62 14.84 -3.63
N ASN A 46 -17.96 13.96 -2.88
CA ASN A 46 -17.18 14.34 -1.69
C ASN A 46 -15.67 14.42 -1.98
N HIS A 47 -15.10 13.38 -2.54
CA HIS A 47 -13.73 13.34 -3.02
C HIS A 47 -13.57 12.21 -4.05
N ILE A 48 -12.48 12.22 -4.79
CA ILE A 48 -12.12 11.12 -5.69
C ILE A 48 -11.78 9.89 -4.82
N PRO A 49 -12.45 8.73 -5.01
CA PRO A 49 -12.16 7.52 -4.23
C PRO A 49 -10.82 6.92 -4.68
N ASN A 50 -9.74 7.41 -4.10
CA ASN A 50 -8.38 6.97 -4.38
C ASN A 50 -7.49 7.19 -3.14
N PRO A 51 -6.92 6.13 -2.54
CA PRO A 51 -6.03 6.24 -1.38
C PRO A 51 -4.75 7.05 -1.62
N GLU A 52 -4.38 7.31 -2.88
CA GLU A 52 -3.25 8.19 -3.24
C GLU A 52 -3.66 9.68 -3.36
N ASP A 53 -4.96 9.97 -3.43
CA ASP A 53 -5.45 11.35 -3.52
C ASP A 53 -5.29 12.09 -2.18
N ARG A 54 -4.79 13.32 -2.24
CA ARG A 54 -4.50 14.10 -1.03
C ARG A 54 -5.75 14.53 -0.28
N GLU A 55 -6.81 14.88 -1.00
CA GLU A 55 -8.08 15.34 -0.40
C GLU A 55 -8.81 14.16 0.23
N ALA A 56 -8.83 13.02 -0.46
CA ALA A 56 -9.37 11.77 0.05
C ALA A 56 -8.66 11.32 1.33
N MET A 57 -7.32 11.29 1.30
CA MET A 57 -6.53 10.91 2.47
C MET A 57 -6.72 11.90 3.63
N ALA A 58 -6.71 13.21 3.36
CA ALA A 58 -6.94 14.21 4.40
C ALA A 58 -8.34 14.08 5.03
N SER A 59 -9.36 13.76 4.23
CA SER A 59 -10.73 13.55 4.70
C SER A 59 -10.81 12.39 5.71
N VAL A 60 -10.28 11.22 5.38
CA VAL A 60 -10.32 10.06 6.28
C VAL A 60 -9.43 10.24 7.50
N CYS A 61 -8.24 10.85 7.36
CA CYS A 61 -7.38 11.18 8.49
C CYS A 61 -8.10 12.06 9.52
N LYS A 62 -8.79 13.10 9.03
CA LYS A 62 -9.60 14.00 9.86
C LYS A 62 -10.74 13.25 10.55
N ALA A 63 -11.45 12.37 9.83
CA ALA A 63 -12.54 11.57 10.40
C ALA A 63 -12.05 10.66 11.55
N VAL A 64 -10.88 10.03 11.40
CA VAL A 64 -10.25 9.20 12.44
C VAL A 64 -9.86 10.05 13.65
N GLU A 65 -9.24 11.21 13.43
CA GLU A 65 -8.80 12.12 14.50
C GLU A 65 -9.99 12.68 15.29
N GLU A 66 -11.01 13.22 14.60
CA GLU A 66 -12.20 13.82 15.22
C GLU A 66 -13.05 12.81 15.98
N SER A 67 -13.00 11.53 15.59
CA SER A 67 -13.73 10.45 16.24
C SER A 67 -12.93 9.75 17.34
N ASP A 68 -11.67 10.11 17.56
CA ASP A 68 -10.69 9.35 18.41
C ASP A 68 -10.71 7.85 18.11
N ALA A 69 -10.82 7.49 16.82
CA ALA A 69 -10.89 6.11 16.40
C ALA A 69 -9.53 5.42 16.50
N ASP A 70 -9.56 4.09 16.71
CA ASP A 70 -8.34 3.27 16.80
C ASP A 70 -7.69 3.06 15.44
N LEU A 71 -8.52 3.06 14.37
CA LEU A 71 -8.07 2.77 13.02
C LEU A 71 -9.03 3.39 11.98
N GLY A 72 -8.50 3.72 10.82
CA GLY A 72 -9.29 4.04 9.62
C GLY A 72 -8.90 3.15 8.45
N VAL A 73 -9.81 2.99 7.51
CA VAL A 73 -9.59 2.33 6.22
C VAL A 73 -10.20 3.19 5.14
N ILE A 74 -9.46 3.44 4.07
CA ILE A 74 -9.96 4.07 2.86
C ILE A 74 -9.83 3.11 1.68
N PHE A 75 -10.85 3.09 0.83
CA PHE A 75 -10.90 2.30 -0.41
C PHE A 75 -10.94 3.19 -1.64
N ASP A 76 -10.55 2.62 -2.76
CA ASP A 76 -10.83 3.20 -4.05
C ASP A 76 -12.21 2.79 -4.59
N THR A 77 -12.49 3.13 -5.85
CA THR A 77 -13.83 3.01 -6.46
C THR A 77 -14.36 1.58 -6.45
N ASP A 78 -13.57 0.59 -6.82
CA ASP A 78 -13.93 -0.82 -7.00
C ASP A 78 -13.30 -1.76 -5.96
N VAL A 79 -12.60 -1.17 -4.97
CA VAL A 79 -12.10 -1.85 -3.76
C VAL A 79 -10.90 -2.78 -4.03
N ASP A 80 -10.20 -2.58 -5.13
CA ASP A 80 -8.96 -3.30 -5.40
C ASP A 80 -7.74 -2.63 -4.71
N ARG A 81 -7.90 -1.39 -4.21
CA ARG A 81 -6.91 -0.66 -3.41
C ARG A 81 -7.44 -0.25 -2.06
N SER A 82 -6.56 -0.29 -1.08
CA SER A 82 -6.84 0.25 0.26
C SER A 82 -5.61 0.91 0.88
N ALA A 83 -5.86 1.76 1.86
CA ALA A 83 -4.86 2.26 2.79
C ALA A 83 -5.42 2.27 4.21
N ILE A 84 -4.53 2.27 5.19
CA ILE A 84 -4.86 2.28 6.61
C ILE A 84 -4.51 3.64 7.20
N ILE A 85 -5.32 4.08 8.13
CA ILE A 85 -5.06 5.29 8.93
C ILE A 85 -4.90 4.84 10.38
N GLY A 86 -3.77 5.14 10.97
CA GLY A 86 -3.50 4.87 12.38
C GLY A 86 -4.27 5.83 13.29
N ARG A 87 -4.26 5.52 14.57
CA ARG A 87 -4.81 6.39 15.60
C ARG A 87 -4.22 7.79 15.47
N LYS A 88 -5.00 8.83 15.74
CA LYS A 88 -4.67 10.25 15.53
C LYS A 88 -4.57 10.70 14.07
N GLY A 89 -5.16 9.96 13.16
CA GLY A 89 -5.19 10.34 11.76
C GLY A 89 -3.84 10.17 11.02
N GLU A 90 -2.98 9.30 11.48
CA GLU A 90 -1.69 9.06 10.85
C GLU A 90 -1.84 8.16 9.60
N PRO A 91 -1.54 8.63 8.38
CA PRO A 91 -1.70 7.84 7.18
C PRO A 91 -0.65 6.72 7.12
N ILE A 92 -1.11 5.48 6.95
CA ILE A 92 -0.29 4.30 6.67
C ILE A 92 -0.58 3.86 5.24
N ASN A 93 0.16 4.46 4.32
CA ASN A 93 0.04 4.23 2.88
C ASN A 93 1.42 4.03 2.24
N ARG A 94 1.48 3.73 0.94
CA ARG A 94 2.73 3.60 0.19
C ARG A 94 3.74 2.66 0.88
N ASN A 95 4.99 3.09 1.10
CA ASN A 95 6.01 2.27 1.77
C ASN A 95 5.61 1.83 3.18
N SER A 96 4.87 2.66 3.93
CA SER A 96 4.41 2.32 5.28
C SER A 96 3.37 1.19 5.26
N LEU A 97 2.45 1.20 4.29
CA LEU A 97 1.48 0.12 4.09
C LEU A 97 2.17 -1.19 3.73
N ILE A 98 3.12 -1.12 2.80
CA ILE A 98 3.91 -2.29 2.38
C ILE A 98 4.70 -2.85 3.57
N ALA A 99 5.34 -1.99 4.36
CA ALA A 99 6.09 -2.41 5.55
C ALA A 99 5.19 -3.10 6.58
N LEU A 100 3.98 -2.54 6.82
CA LEU A 100 3.04 -3.10 7.78
C LEU A 100 2.57 -4.49 7.36
N ILE A 101 2.09 -4.65 6.12
CA ILE A 101 1.63 -5.97 5.65
C ILE A 101 2.80 -6.95 5.49
N SER A 102 4.00 -6.48 5.11
CA SER A 102 5.20 -7.34 5.07
C SER A 102 5.54 -7.90 6.44
N SER A 103 5.37 -7.13 7.52
CA SER A 103 5.57 -7.64 8.89
C SER A 103 4.62 -8.79 9.20
N VAL A 104 3.34 -8.66 8.84
CA VAL A 104 2.34 -9.71 9.04
C VAL A 104 2.72 -10.97 8.27
N ILE A 105 3.06 -10.79 6.99
CA ILE A 105 3.40 -11.92 6.11
C ILE A 105 4.69 -12.60 6.55
N LEU A 106 5.70 -11.86 6.96
CA LEU A 106 6.98 -12.45 7.38
C LEU A 106 6.93 -13.12 8.75
N ASP A 107 6.01 -12.70 9.62
CA ASP A 107 5.72 -13.42 10.87
C ASP A 107 5.04 -14.78 10.59
N GLU A 108 4.17 -14.85 9.58
CA GLU A 108 3.46 -16.08 9.19
C GLU A 108 4.30 -16.97 8.25
N HIS A 109 5.12 -16.37 7.39
CA HIS A 109 5.92 -17.03 6.34
C HIS A 109 7.35 -16.48 6.33
N PRO A 110 8.18 -16.85 7.31
CA PRO A 110 9.57 -16.38 7.39
C PRO A 110 10.37 -16.70 6.13
N GLY A 111 11.17 -15.72 5.68
CA GLY A 111 11.99 -15.88 4.48
C GLY A 111 11.26 -15.63 3.15
N SER A 112 9.95 -15.31 3.18
CA SER A 112 9.19 -15.01 1.97
C SER A 112 9.79 -13.84 1.18
N THR A 113 9.69 -13.93 -0.13
CA THR A 113 9.92 -12.79 -1.02
C THR A 113 8.68 -11.90 -1.05
N ILE A 114 8.89 -10.60 -0.91
CA ILE A 114 7.87 -9.56 -1.06
C ILE A 114 8.13 -8.85 -2.39
N VAL A 115 7.21 -9.01 -3.33
CA VAL A 115 7.30 -8.36 -4.65
C VAL A 115 6.63 -6.99 -4.56
N THR A 116 7.32 -5.96 -5.03
CA THR A 116 6.80 -4.58 -5.05
C THR A 116 7.04 -3.90 -6.39
N ASP A 117 6.39 -2.75 -6.59
CA ASP A 117 6.70 -1.88 -7.71
C ASP A 117 8.09 -1.22 -7.59
N SER A 118 8.55 -0.63 -8.68
CA SER A 118 9.90 -0.08 -8.84
C SER A 118 10.18 1.16 -8.01
N VAL A 119 9.15 1.89 -7.57
CA VAL A 119 9.28 3.20 -6.89
C VAL A 119 9.37 3.10 -5.37
N THR A 120 9.42 1.90 -4.82
CA THR A 120 9.60 1.68 -3.38
C THR A 120 10.98 2.14 -2.88
N SER A 121 11.05 2.58 -1.62
CA SER A 121 12.27 3.14 -1.03
C SER A 121 13.31 2.08 -0.65
N ASP A 122 14.57 2.51 -0.47
CA ASP A 122 15.61 1.63 0.07
C ASP A 122 15.38 1.34 1.55
N GLY A 123 14.79 2.30 2.28
CA GLY A 123 14.38 2.07 3.67
C GLY A 123 13.37 0.92 3.80
N LEU A 124 12.47 0.75 2.82
CA LEU A 124 11.56 -0.40 2.78
C LEU A 124 12.33 -1.71 2.51
N ALA A 125 13.32 -1.68 1.61
CA ALA A 125 14.13 -2.86 1.33
C ALA A 125 14.92 -3.32 2.57
N GLU A 126 15.54 -2.36 3.28
CA GLU A 126 16.21 -2.63 4.56
C GLU A 126 15.22 -3.21 5.58
N TYR A 127 14.05 -2.60 5.74
CA TYR A 127 13.02 -3.04 6.67
C TYR A 127 12.58 -4.49 6.42
N ILE A 128 12.27 -4.85 5.17
CA ILE A 128 11.90 -6.22 4.79
C ILE A 128 13.04 -7.20 5.10
N SER A 129 14.29 -6.81 4.82
CA SER A 129 15.47 -7.62 5.12
C SER A 129 15.67 -7.82 6.63
N GLU A 130 15.51 -6.76 7.42
CA GLU A 130 15.59 -6.82 8.90
C GLU A 130 14.52 -7.73 9.51
N LYS A 131 13.35 -7.83 8.85
CA LYS A 131 12.27 -8.77 9.20
C LYS A 131 12.51 -10.19 8.68
N GLY A 132 13.66 -10.45 8.06
CA GLY A 132 14.03 -11.78 7.55
C GLY A 132 13.40 -12.15 6.21
N GLY A 133 12.82 -11.20 5.49
CA GLY A 133 12.27 -11.37 4.15
C GLY A 133 13.25 -11.03 3.03
N ARG A 134 12.85 -11.27 1.81
CA ARG A 134 13.54 -10.84 0.60
C ARG A 134 12.70 -9.81 -0.13
N HIS A 135 13.27 -8.66 -0.48
CA HIS A 135 12.60 -7.61 -1.24
C HIS A 135 12.92 -7.75 -2.73
N HIS A 136 11.89 -7.90 -3.55
CA HIS A 136 12.02 -7.98 -5.00
C HIS A 136 11.23 -6.83 -5.66
N ARG A 137 11.95 -5.80 -6.12
CA ARG A 137 11.34 -4.72 -6.91
C ARG A 137 11.16 -5.17 -8.35
N PHE A 138 10.00 -4.87 -8.92
CA PHE A 138 9.69 -5.20 -10.30
C PHE A 138 9.05 -4.00 -11.02
N ARG A 139 8.66 -4.18 -12.26
CA ARG A 139 8.01 -3.13 -13.05
C ARG A 139 6.72 -2.67 -12.40
N ARG A 140 6.50 -1.37 -12.41
CA ARG A 140 5.25 -0.77 -11.96
C ARG A 140 4.04 -1.27 -12.77
N GLY A 141 2.90 -1.33 -12.13
CA GLY A 141 1.62 -1.81 -12.66
C GLY A 141 1.23 -3.13 -11.99
N TYR A 142 0.03 -3.14 -11.40
CA TYR A 142 -0.46 -4.26 -10.58
C TYR A 142 -0.31 -5.62 -11.26
N LYS A 143 -0.64 -5.71 -12.56
CA LYS A 143 -0.44 -6.95 -13.34
C LYS A 143 1.02 -7.40 -13.40
N ASN A 144 1.97 -6.48 -13.51
CA ASN A 144 3.39 -6.81 -13.54
C ASN A 144 3.82 -7.39 -12.19
N VAL A 145 3.47 -6.70 -11.10
CA VAL A 145 3.86 -7.06 -9.74
C VAL A 145 3.22 -8.40 -9.33
N ILE A 146 1.93 -8.59 -9.59
CA ILE A 146 1.22 -9.83 -9.29
C ILE A 146 1.75 -11.01 -10.10
N ASN A 147 1.90 -10.84 -11.42
CA ASN A 147 2.41 -11.91 -12.28
C ASN A 147 3.85 -12.29 -11.90
N GLU A 148 4.67 -11.35 -11.45
CA GLU A 148 6.02 -11.65 -10.97
C GLU A 148 5.97 -12.48 -9.68
N GLY A 149 5.08 -12.17 -8.73
CA GLY A 149 4.87 -12.99 -7.54
C GLY A 149 4.44 -14.42 -7.87
N ILE A 150 3.55 -14.60 -8.84
CA ILE A 150 3.13 -15.91 -9.34
C ILE A 150 4.32 -16.64 -9.99
N ARG A 151 5.05 -15.97 -10.88
CA ARG A 151 6.23 -16.53 -11.57
C ARG A 151 7.31 -17.02 -10.60
N LEU A 152 7.57 -16.25 -9.52
CA LEU A 152 8.53 -16.65 -8.49
C LEU A 152 8.10 -17.95 -7.81
N ASN A 153 6.82 -18.06 -7.44
CA ASN A 153 6.30 -19.32 -6.86
C ASN A 153 6.39 -20.51 -7.81
N GLU A 154 6.10 -20.31 -9.10
CA GLU A 154 6.27 -21.35 -10.13
C GLU A 154 7.74 -21.76 -10.30
N ALA A 155 8.66 -20.84 -10.06
CA ALA A 155 10.11 -21.11 -10.07
C ALA A 155 10.64 -21.73 -8.76
N GLY A 156 9.77 -21.96 -7.77
CA GLY A 156 10.14 -22.55 -6.48
C GLY A 156 10.66 -21.54 -5.45
N GLU A 157 10.50 -20.23 -5.70
CA GLU A 157 10.81 -19.18 -4.75
C GLU A 157 9.54 -18.72 -4.02
N GLU A 158 9.50 -18.85 -2.69
CA GLU A 158 8.33 -18.48 -1.94
C GLU A 158 8.06 -16.96 -1.97
N CYS A 159 6.92 -16.59 -2.55
CA CYS A 159 6.37 -15.25 -2.54
C CYS A 159 4.93 -15.29 -2.02
N TRP A 160 4.66 -14.64 -0.89
CA TRP A 160 3.33 -14.60 -0.28
C TRP A 160 2.62 -13.28 -0.48
N LEU A 161 3.33 -12.24 -0.94
CA LEU A 161 2.79 -10.90 -1.13
C LEU A 161 3.36 -10.25 -2.39
N ALA A 162 2.47 -9.75 -3.22
CA ALA A 162 2.76 -8.85 -4.32
C ALA A 162 1.94 -7.56 -4.10
N ILE A 163 2.60 -6.40 -3.98
CA ILE A 163 1.95 -5.16 -3.56
C ILE A 163 2.60 -3.93 -4.21
N GLU A 164 1.79 -2.94 -4.54
CA GLU A 164 2.25 -1.65 -5.06
C GLU A 164 2.11 -0.52 -4.04
N THR A 165 2.88 0.54 -4.25
CA THR A 165 2.76 1.79 -3.49
C THR A 165 1.39 2.45 -3.64
N SER A 166 0.65 2.13 -4.68
CA SER A 166 -0.73 2.61 -4.95
C SER A 166 -1.80 1.97 -4.05
N GLY A 167 -1.48 0.86 -3.37
CA GLY A 167 -2.41 0.12 -2.52
C GLY A 167 -3.00 -1.13 -3.16
N HIS A 168 -2.72 -1.43 -4.45
CA HIS A 168 -3.00 -2.73 -5.04
C HIS A 168 -2.21 -3.81 -4.32
N ALA A 169 -2.87 -4.87 -3.89
CA ALA A 169 -2.22 -5.95 -3.15
C ALA A 169 -2.85 -7.31 -3.45
N ALA A 170 -1.98 -8.28 -3.70
CA ALA A 170 -2.36 -9.64 -3.97
C ALA A 170 -1.60 -10.60 -3.04
N LEU A 171 -2.34 -11.38 -2.27
CA LEU A 171 -1.80 -12.35 -1.34
C LEU A 171 -1.95 -13.76 -1.91
N ARG A 172 -0.92 -14.60 -1.77
CA ARG A 172 -0.93 -16.00 -2.23
C ARG A 172 -2.09 -16.79 -1.62
N GLU A 173 -2.42 -16.55 -0.35
CA GLU A 173 -3.54 -17.20 0.33
C GLU A 173 -4.91 -16.80 -0.23
N ASN A 174 -5.01 -15.64 -0.90
CA ASN A 174 -6.17 -15.19 -1.66
C ASN A 174 -5.98 -15.40 -3.18
N HIS A 175 -5.25 -16.45 -3.57
CA HIS A 175 -5.02 -16.84 -4.97
C HIS A 175 -4.42 -15.73 -5.85
N PHE A 176 -3.66 -14.80 -5.27
CA PHE A 176 -3.12 -13.62 -5.94
C PHE A 176 -4.20 -12.75 -6.62
N LEU A 177 -5.42 -12.74 -6.09
CA LEU A 177 -6.41 -11.74 -6.48
C LEU A 177 -5.97 -10.36 -6.00
N ASP A 178 -6.11 -9.38 -6.87
CA ASP A 178 -5.93 -7.96 -6.53
C ASP A 178 -7.13 -7.51 -5.71
N ASP A 179 -6.96 -7.35 -4.39
CA ASP A 179 -8.07 -7.25 -3.45
C ASP A 179 -7.72 -6.37 -2.25
N GLY A 180 -8.11 -5.09 -2.34
CA GLY A 180 -7.93 -4.11 -1.27
C GLY A 180 -8.76 -4.42 -0.03
N ALA A 181 -9.93 -5.05 -0.18
CA ALA A 181 -10.73 -5.45 0.98
C ALA A 181 -10.08 -6.60 1.75
N TYR A 182 -9.48 -7.57 1.07
CA TYR A 182 -8.75 -8.64 1.71
C TYR A 182 -7.51 -8.12 2.45
N LEU A 183 -6.74 -7.21 1.81
CA LEU A 183 -5.62 -6.52 2.45
C LEU A 183 -6.08 -5.81 3.74
N ALA A 184 -7.13 -5.00 3.66
CA ALA A 184 -7.70 -4.30 4.82
C ALA A 184 -8.14 -5.26 5.92
N ALA A 185 -8.85 -6.34 5.56
CA ALA A 185 -9.29 -7.37 6.52
C ALA A 185 -8.11 -8.01 7.26
N LYS A 186 -7.04 -8.39 6.53
CA LYS A 186 -5.83 -8.96 7.11
C LYS A 186 -5.16 -7.99 8.10
N LEU A 187 -5.05 -6.72 7.73
CA LEU A 187 -4.47 -5.68 8.57
C LEU A 187 -5.34 -5.38 9.80
N ILE A 188 -6.67 -5.40 9.68
CA ILE A 188 -7.59 -5.23 10.82
C ILE A 188 -7.50 -6.41 11.79
N VAL A 189 -7.40 -7.64 11.30
CA VAL A 189 -7.17 -8.81 12.15
C VAL A 189 -5.87 -8.68 12.93
N PHE A 190 -4.82 -8.19 12.29
CA PHE A 190 -3.54 -7.91 12.95
C PHE A 190 -3.68 -6.77 13.97
N ALA A 191 -4.31 -5.65 13.59
CA ALA A 191 -4.58 -4.53 14.50
C ALA A 191 -5.39 -4.95 15.72
N ALA A 192 -6.36 -5.86 15.56
CA ALA A 192 -7.14 -6.39 16.68
C ALA A 192 -6.31 -7.23 17.68
N LYS A 193 -5.26 -7.91 17.18
CA LYS A 193 -4.29 -8.59 18.07
C LYS A 193 -3.48 -7.57 18.86
N LEU A 194 -2.94 -6.56 18.17
CA LEU A 194 -2.18 -5.46 18.80
C LEU A 194 -3.01 -4.69 19.83
N TYR A 195 -4.28 -4.38 19.49
CA TYR A 195 -5.20 -3.69 20.38
C TYR A 195 -5.36 -4.42 21.72
N LYS A 196 -5.50 -5.74 21.71
CA LYS A 196 -5.59 -6.57 22.93
C LYS A 196 -4.30 -6.53 23.77
N GLU A 197 -3.17 -6.25 23.13
CA GLU A 197 -1.86 -6.08 23.78
C GLU A 197 -1.60 -4.64 24.20
N GLY A 198 -2.52 -3.71 23.95
CA GLY A 198 -2.33 -2.28 24.20
C GLY A 198 -1.36 -1.59 23.24
N LYS A 199 -1.07 -2.20 22.09
CA LYS A 199 -0.17 -1.70 21.04
C LYS A 199 -0.94 -1.13 19.87
N GLN A 200 -0.25 -0.33 19.04
CA GLN A 200 -0.81 0.28 17.84
C GLN A 200 -0.02 -0.11 16.58
N VAL A 201 -0.69 -0.05 15.41
CA VAL A 201 -0.09 -0.47 14.13
C VAL A 201 1.15 0.33 13.73
N HIS A 202 1.22 1.62 14.06
CA HIS A 202 2.36 2.46 13.75
C HIS A 202 3.64 2.05 14.52
N GLU A 203 3.50 1.45 15.70
CA GLU A 203 4.63 0.96 16.49
C GLU A 203 5.38 -0.18 15.78
N VAL A 204 4.65 -0.97 14.98
CA VAL A 204 5.22 -2.09 14.22
C VAL A 204 6.22 -1.60 13.17
N ILE A 205 5.91 -0.46 12.56
CA ILE A 205 6.71 0.13 11.48
C ILE A 205 7.58 1.31 11.96
N ALA A 206 7.75 1.49 13.25
CA ALA A 206 8.52 2.61 13.81
C ALA A 206 10.00 2.62 13.38
N SER A 207 10.57 1.46 13.04
CA SER A 207 11.94 1.35 12.52
C SER A 207 12.06 1.60 11.01
N LEU A 208 10.94 1.76 10.29
CA LEU A 208 10.96 2.03 8.86
C LEU A 208 11.63 3.38 8.57
N LYS A 209 12.75 3.36 7.88
CA LYS A 209 13.43 4.57 7.44
C LYS A 209 12.65 5.23 6.30
N GLN A 210 12.15 6.41 6.56
CA GLN A 210 11.46 7.21 5.54
C GLN A 210 12.47 7.96 4.66
N PRO A 211 12.20 8.15 3.36
CA PRO A 211 13.00 9.02 2.53
C PRO A 211 12.97 10.45 3.09
N LYS A 212 14.11 11.15 3.07
CA LYS A 212 14.19 12.54 3.54
C LYS A 212 13.31 13.48 2.72
N GLU A 213 13.16 13.18 1.43
CA GLU A 213 12.30 13.90 0.50
C GLU A 213 11.76 12.92 -0.55
N SER A 214 10.51 13.11 -0.95
CA SER A 214 9.87 12.36 -2.03
C SER A 214 9.06 13.32 -2.90
N LYS A 215 9.34 13.35 -4.20
CA LYS A 215 8.63 14.19 -5.15
C LYS A 215 8.39 13.44 -6.46
N GLU A 216 7.15 13.37 -6.88
CA GLU A 216 6.77 12.88 -8.20
C GLU A 216 6.69 14.05 -9.17
N ILE A 217 7.37 13.93 -10.31
CA ILE A 217 7.31 14.89 -11.41
C ILE A 217 6.80 14.18 -12.65
N ARG A 218 5.67 14.62 -13.19
CA ARG A 218 5.06 14.08 -14.40
C ARG A 218 5.35 15.01 -15.56
N ILE A 219 6.04 14.50 -16.59
CA ILE A 219 6.39 15.23 -17.80
C ILE A 219 5.61 14.66 -18.97
N LYS A 220 4.80 15.50 -19.62
CA LYS A 220 4.07 15.10 -20.82
C LYS A 220 5.02 15.15 -22.02
N LEU A 221 5.22 14.01 -22.67
CA LEU A 221 5.93 13.94 -23.94
C LEU A 221 4.98 14.40 -25.06
N THR A 222 5.46 15.28 -25.93
CA THR A 222 4.66 15.92 -26.98
C THR A 222 5.05 15.51 -28.40
N ASP A 223 6.16 14.77 -28.55
CA ASP A 223 6.58 14.25 -29.84
C ASP A 223 5.58 13.19 -30.35
N PRO A 224 5.21 13.18 -31.65
CA PRO A 224 4.41 12.10 -32.23
C PRO A 224 5.02 10.70 -31.98
N ASP A 225 6.35 10.58 -31.96
CA ASP A 225 7.07 9.39 -31.53
C ASP A 225 7.53 9.52 -30.06
N PHE A 226 6.55 9.66 -29.15
CA PHE A 226 6.82 9.80 -27.72
C PHE A 226 7.62 8.63 -27.13
N LYS A 227 7.56 7.44 -27.74
CA LYS A 227 8.32 6.27 -27.28
C LYS A 227 9.81 6.46 -27.55
N ALA A 228 10.18 6.89 -28.74
CA ALA A 228 11.58 7.19 -29.07
C ALA A 228 12.10 8.37 -28.24
N GLN A 229 11.27 9.42 -28.06
CA GLN A 229 11.61 10.56 -27.20
C GLN A 229 11.88 10.12 -25.76
N GLY A 230 11.02 9.24 -25.20
CA GLY A 230 11.19 8.71 -23.84
C GLY A 230 12.44 7.84 -23.70
N ALA A 231 12.70 6.94 -24.66
CA ALA A 231 13.88 6.09 -24.67
C ALA A 231 15.17 6.93 -24.72
N LYS A 232 15.23 7.93 -25.61
CA LYS A 232 16.37 8.84 -25.68
C LYS A 232 16.57 9.63 -24.39
N ALA A 233 15.50 10.11 -23.78
CA ALA A 233 15.60 10.83 -22.50
C ALA A 233 16.20 9.96 -21.38
N LEU A 234 15.84 8.68 -21.32
CA LEU A 234 16.41 7.72 -20.35
C LEU A 234 17.89 7.45 -20.62
N GLU A 235 18.28 7.29 -21.89
CA GLU A 235 19.70 7.13 -22.27
C GLU A 235 20.53 8.36 -21.88
N ASP A 236 20.03 9.55 -22.19
CA ASP A 236 20.69 10.82 -21.85
C ASP A 236 20.81 11.01 -20.32
N MET A 237 19.78 10.60 -19.56
CA MET A 237 19.80 10.62 -18.10
C MET A 237 20.83 9.62 -17.54
N LYS A 238 20.88 8.40 -18.08
CA LYS A 238 21.85 7.37 -17.68
C LYS A 238 23.28 7.86 -17.88
N ALA A 239 23.59 8.37 -19.06
CA ALA A 239 24.91 8.92 -19.38
C ALA A 239 25.32 10.06 -18.43
N LYS A 240 24.36 10.93 -18.06
CA LYS A 240 24.62 11.99 -17.07
C LYS A 240 24.84 11.43 -15.67
N ALA A 241 24.01 10.46 -15.23
CA ALA A 241 24.12 9.86 -13.90
C ALA A 241 25.45 9.14 -13.68
N GLU A 242 25.96 8.44 -14.69
CA GLU A 242 27.26 7.77 -14.68
C GLU A 242 28.45 8.72 -14.44
N GLY A 243 28.29 9.99 -14.78
CA GLY A 243 29.32 11.03 -14.57
C GLY A 243 29.22 11.79 -13.25
N VAL A 244 28.23 11.49 -12.39
CA VAL A 244 28.03 12.20 -11.12
C VAL A 244 28.72 11.47 -9.99
N GLU A 245 29.66 12.15 -9.30
CA GLU A 245 30.35 11.59 -8.15
C GLU A 245 29.36 11.24 -7.02
N GLY A 246 29.49 10.03 -6.45
CA GLY A 246 28.64 9.53 -5.37
C GLY A 246 27.31 8.94 -5.84
N TRP A 247 27.03 8.90 -7.15
CA TRP A 247 25.87 8.22 -7.70
C TRP A 247 26.24 6.83 -8.19
N THR A 248 25.35 5.88 -7.94
CA THR A 248 25.50 4.50 -8.41
C THR A 248 24.20 4.08 -9.08
N ILE A 249 24.30 3.57 -10.30
CA ILE A 249 23.15 2.99 -10.99
C ILE A 249 22.86 1.63 -10.37
N VAL A 250 21.62 1.43 -9.96
CA VAL A 250 21.18 0.20 -9.30
C VAL A 250 20.82 -0.86 -10.33
N GLU A 251 21.39 -2.05 -10.18
CA GLU A 251 21.06 -3.24 -10.97
C GLU A 251 20.85 -4.45 -10.02
N PRO A 252 19.92 -5.40 -10.32
CA PRO A 252 19.04 -5.36 -11.47
C PRO A 252 17.95 -4.29 -11.35
N ASN A 253 17.58 -3.69 -12.47
CA ASN A 253 16.47 -2.76 -12.57
C ASN A 253 15.63 -3.12 -13.80
N TYR A 254 14.31 -3.20 -13.63
CA TYR A 254 13.41 -3.74 -14.64
C TYR A 254 12.70 -2.67 -15.47
N GLU A 255 12.79 -1.41 -15.05
CA GLU A 255 12.25 -0.27 -15.78
C GLU A 255 12.94 1.06 -15.42
N GLY A 256 13.03 1.96 -16.38
CA GLY A 256 13.59 3.29 -16.16
C GLY A 256 15.07 3.27 -15.76
N LEU A 257 15.42 4.21 -14.88
CA LEU A 257 16.74 4.35 -14.28
C LEU A 257 16.57 4.48 -12.76
N ARG A 258 17.35 3.74 -12.02
CA ARG A 258 17.39 3.82 -10.55
C ARG A 258 18.81 4.07 -10.06
#